data_50094c9e7199fa7ebd64c805593a70a1
#
_entry.id   50094c9e7199fa7ebd64c805593a70a1
#
_cell.length_a   1.000
_cell.length_b   1.000
_cell.length_c   1.000
_cell.angle_alpha   90.00
_cell.angle_beta   90.00
_cell.angle_gamma   90.00
#
_symmetry.space_group_name_H-M   'P 1'
#
loop_
_entity.id
_entity.type
_entity.pdbx_description
1 polymer ?
#
loop_
_entity_poly.entity_id
_entity_poly.type
_entity_poly.pdbx_seq_one_letter_code
_entity_poly.pdbx_strand_id
1 'polypeptide(L)'
;MQNIRLDAGAAALLARLHGAGYAAYAVGGCVRDSLLGRTPQDWDLCTSARPEQVLALFGEGQCIPTGLQHGTVTIKYGGQLYETTTFRTEGAYTDGRHPDEVHFVPDVRQDLARRDFTINAMAYNDAEGLIDPFGGQQDLQQGILRAVGDPATRFEEDALRILRLYRFAARFGFAIDPPTGQAARALCAHLDCVSVERIEEELSKLLAAPAPAAYLDEKILKVIIPELSAPALQAAKPVVDACPAGTEDLPVRWAALLMSLGEDGTRKALKRLRCSNACIEQTVVLVREVHPGAFSSDTIWGIPSPALLPAAAGSHPPDGPQKNSRTGLGQDAAPDTVIRIRKLLGRYDLHTVQRLAALGAAMEPERAADFAAQAELAAQLDADGVCCRVSQLAVNGRDLMAAGIPAGPGLRRTLEALLDAVVRGQLLNERQCLLDAAGQISAS
;
A
#
# COMPACT_ATOMS: atom_id res chain seq x y z
N MET A 1 22.02 26.74 4.23
CA MET A 1 20.65 26.56 4.78
C MET A 1 19.68 26.59 3.62
N GLN A 2 18.88 25.53 3.43
CA GLN A 2 17.81 25.60 2.44
C GLN A 2 16.78 26.60 2.95
N ASN A 3 16.43 27.59 2.13
CA ASN A 3 15.40 28.58 2.45
C ASN A 3 14.04 27.90 2.39
N ILE A 4 13.30 27.87 3.48
CA ILE A 4 11.90 27.46 3.49
C ILE A 4 11.13 28.47 2.65
N ARG A 5 10.46 27.99 1.61
CA ARG A 5 9.63 28.83 0.76
C ARG A 5 8.17 28.46 1.03
N LEU A 6 7.45 29.35 1.70
CA LEU A 6 6.01 29.20 1.90
C LEU A 6 5.29 29.16 0.55
N ASP A 7 4.22 28.41 0.46
CA ASP A 7 3.32 28.56 -0.68
C ASP A 7 2.57 29.89 -0.60
N ALA A 8 2.02 30.34 -1.71
CA ALA A 8 1.39 31.65 -1.80
C ALA A 8 0.18 31.79 -0.84
N GLY A 9 -0.57 30.70 -0.65
CA GLY A 9 -1.74 30.70 0.24
C GLY A 9 -1.33 30.74 1.70
N ALA A 10 -0.38 29.89 2.13
CA ALA A 10 0.14 29.92 3.48
C ALA A 10 0.74 31.29 3.82
N ALA A 11 1.55 31.87 2.91
CA ALA A 11 2.13 33.21 3.11
C ALA A 11 1.05 34.29 3.27
N ALA A 12 0.00 34.27 2.43
CA ALA A 12 -1.09 35.24 2.52
C ALA A 12 -1.91 35.09 3.82
N LEU A 13 -2.17 33.85 4.26
CA LEU A 13 -2.90 33.58 5.51
C LEU A 13 -2.10 34.01 6.74
N LEU A 14 -0.80 33.70 6.76
CA LEU A 14 0.11 34.14 7.83
C LEU A 14 0.20 35.66 7.89
N ALA A 15 0.37 36.35 6.75
CA ALA A 15 0.39 37.80 6.68
C ALA A 15 -0.91 38.42 7.22
N ARG A 16 -2.07 37.84 6.95
CA ARG A 16 -3.36 38.32 7.44
C ARG A 16 -3.50 38.13 8.96
N LEU A 17 -3.05 37.00 9.50
CA LEU A 17 -3.02 36.75 10.94
C LEU A 17 -2.09 37.74 11.64
N HIS A 18 -0.88 37.94 11.13
CA HIS A 18 0.09 38.91 11.67
C HIS A 18 -0.46 40.35 11.61
N GLY A 19 -1.11 40.73 10.48
CA GLY A 19 -1.73 42.04 10.33
C GLY A 19 -2.88 42.30 11.32
N ALA A 20 -3.50 41.25 11.85
CA ALA A 20 -4.49 41.30 12.91
C ALA A 20 -3.90 41.21 14.33
N GLY A 21 -2.56 41.17 14.45
CA GLY A 21 -1.84 41.15 15.74
C GLY A 21 -1.66 39.75 16.35
N TYR A 22 -1.89 38.69 15.59
CA TYR A 22 -1.69 37.32 16.07
C TYR A 22 -0.35 36.74 15.59
N ALA A 23 0.35 36.05 16.47
CA ALA A 23 1.49 35.23 16.07
C ALA A 23 0.98 34.03 15.25
N ALA A 24 1.65 33.72 14.13
CA ALA A 24 1.26 32.63 13.26
C ALA A 24 2.45 32.06 12.49
N TYR A 25 2.45 30.74 12.25
CA TYR A 25 3.55 30.00 11.63
C TYR A 25 3.01 28.86 10.79
N ALA A 26 3.75 28.48 9.75
CA ALA A 26 3.67 27.15 9.17
C ALA A 26 4.33 26.15 10.13
N VAL A 27 3.83 24.91 10.26
CA VAL A 27 4.27 24.01 11.33
C VAL A 27 4.27 22.54 10.93
N GLY A 28 5.18 21.75 11.49
CA GLY A 28 5.14 20.30 11.36
C GLY A 28 5.64 19.76 10.03
N GLY A 29 4.80 19.01 9.34
CA GLY A 29 5.14 18.30 8.11
C GLY A 29 5.67 19.16 7.00
N CYS A 30 5.06 20.30 6.74
CA CYS A 30 5.47 21.22 5.68
C CYS A 30 6.85 21.84 5.94
N VAL A 31 7.16 22.19 7.19
CA VAL A 31 8.47 22.73 7.59
C VAL A 31 9.55 21.66 7.41
N ARG A 32 9.32 20.45 7.93
CA ARG A 32 10.22 19.32 7.76
C ARG A 32 10.48 19.00 6.28
N ASP A 33 9.43 18.87 5.46
CA ASP A 33 9.58 18.50 4.06
C ASP A 33 10.28 19.58 3.26
N SER A 34 10.03 20.87 3.56
CA SER A 34 10.77 22.00 2.99
C SER A 34 12.27 21.94 3.34
N LEU A 35 12.63 21.65 4.59
CA LEU A 35 14.02 21.50 5.02
C LEU A 35 14.72 20.31 4.34
N LEU A 36 13.98 19.26 3.98
CA LEU A 36 14.46 18.11 3.20
C LEU A 36 14.55 18.41 1.68
N GLY A 37 14.19 19.62 1.23
CA GLY A 37 14.14 19.96 -0.19
C GLY A 37 13.00 19.28 -0.95
N ARG A 38 11.97 18.82 -0.25
CA ARG A 38 10.76 18.24 -0.82
C ARG A 38 9.67 19.30 -0.90
N THR A 39 8.81 19.23 -1.90
CA THR A 39 7.60 20.06 -1.96
C THR A 39 6.57 19.53 -0.99
N PRO A 40 6.13 20.30 0.03
CA PRO A 40 5.04 19.89 0.91
C PRO A 40 3.74 19.69 0.12
N GLN A 41 2.98 18.67 0.47
CA GLN A 41 1.64 18.44 -0.12
C GLN A 41 0.59 19.31 0.57
N ASP A 42 0.68 19.40 1.91
CA ASP A 42 -0.25 20.15 2.75
C ASP A 42 0.55 21.16 3.60
N TRP A 43 -0.07 22.31 3.88
CA TRP A 43 0.48 23.36 4.72
C TRP A 43 -0.39 23.54 5.95
N ASP A 44 0.10 23.00 7.08
CA ASP A 44 -0.52 23.21 8.39
C ASP A 44 -0.02 24.52 8.98
N LEU A 45 -0.95 25.31 9.54
CA LEU A 45 -0.67 26.56 10.20
C LEU A 45 -0.97 26.44 11.70
N CYS A 46 -0.25 27.21 12.50
CA CYS A 46 -0.58 27.38 13.91
C CYS A 46 -0.55 28.87 14.26
N THR A 47 -1.38 29.29 15.23
CA THR A 47 -1.56 30.70 15.57
C THR A 47 -1.93 30.91 17.04
N SER A 48 -1.64 32.13 17.58
CA SER A 48 -2.16 32.55 18.88
C SER A 48 -3.63 32.98 18.84
N ALA A 49 -4.22 33.15 17.64
CA ALA A 49 -5.64 33.45 17.49
C ALA A 49 -6.49 32.24 17.93
N ARG A 50 -7.51 32.48 18.74
CA ARG A 50 -8.51 31.46 19.09
C ARG A 50 -9.43 31.14 17.91
N PRO A 51 -10.09 29.98 17.89
CA PRO A 51 -10.93 29.58 16.77
C PRO A 51 -11.98 30.65 16.38
N GLU A 52 -12.60 31.29 17.36
CA GLU A 52 -13.60 32.33 17.12
C GLU A 52 -12.98 33.57 16.46
N GLN A 53 -11.73 33.88 16.80
CA GLN A 53 -11.00 35.01 16.21
C GLN A 53 -10.56 34.68 14.76
N VAL A 54 -10.18 33.42 14.49
CA VAL A 54 -9.91 32.94 13.12
C VAL A 54 -11.17 33.03 12.28
N LEU A 55 -12.32 32.54 12.79
CA LEU A 55 -13.63 32.65 12.10
C LEU A 55 -14.00 34.09 11.83
N ALA A 56 -13.83 35.00 12.79
CA ALA A 56 -14.13 36.43 12.63
C ALA A 56 -13.20 37.10 11.60
N LEU A 57 -11.94 36.73 11.57
CA LEU A 57 -10.94 37.31 10.67
C LEU A 57 -11.15 36.88 9.21
N PHE A 58 -11.45 35.60 8.95
CA PHE A 58 -11.55 35.04 7.59
C PHE A 58 -13.01 34.96 7.10
N GLY A 59 -13.98 34.99 7.99
CA GLY A 59 -15.42 34.87 7.68
C GLY A 59 -15.87 33.40 7.58
N GLU A 60 -17.12 33.17 8.01
CA GLU A 60 -17.69 31.81 8.05
C GLU A 60 -17.74 31.11 6.69
N GLY A 61 -17.91 31.88 5.59
CA GLY A 61 -17.92 31.30 4.24
C GLY A 61 -16.60 30.73 3.76
N GLN A 62 -15.46 31.16 4.34
CA GLN A 62 -14.12 30.69 4.03
C GLN A 62 -13.58 29.67 5.05
N CYS A 63 -14.27 29.46 6.15
CA CYS A 63 -13.83 28.58 7.22
C CYS A 63 -14.73 27.35 7.34
N ILE A 64 -14.11 26.20 7.62
CA ILE A 64 -14.80 24.98 8.02
C ILE A 64 -14.43 24.73 9.50
N PRO A 65 -15.40 24.65 10.41
CA PRO A 65 -15.14 24.43 11.84
C PRO A 65 -14.87 22.93 12.11
N THR A 66 -13.77 22.39 11.58
CA THR A 66 -13.46 20.96 11.57
C THR A 66 -13.12 20.39 12.95
N GLY A 67 -12.74 21.22 13.92
CA GLY A 67 -12.29 20.76 15.25
C GLY A 67 -12.26 21.88 16.28
N LEU A 68 -13.30 22.69 16.38
CA LEU A 68 -13.35 23.85 17.29
C LEU A 68 -13.01 23.51 18.74
N GLN A 69 -13.51 22.39 19.25
CA GLN A 69 -13.22 21.92 20.60
C GLN A 69 -11.72 21.60 20.82
N HIS A 70 -11.00 21.35 19.76
CA HIS A 70 -9.56 21.10 19.77
C HIS A 70 -8.73 22.29 19.25
N GLY A 71 -9.37 23.42 18.98
CA GLY A 71 -8.71 24.62 18.52
C GLY A 71 -8.36 24.67 17.03
N THR A 72 -8.95 23.78 16.19
CA THR A 72 -8.64 23.70 14.75
C THR A 72 -9.76 24.26 13.90
N VAL A 73 -9.40 25.09 12.93
CA VAL A 73 -10.26 25.64 11.88
C VAL A 73 -9.58 25.40 10.54
N THR A 74 -10.29 24.85 9.56
CA THR A 74 -9.77 24.73 8.19
C THR A 74 -10.17 25.95 7.38
N ILE A 75 -9.19 26.69 6.84
CA ILE A 75 -9.39 27.88 6.02
C ILE A 75 -9.32 27.48 4.55
N LYS A 76 -10.31 27.88 3.76
CA LYS A 76 -10.32 27.73 2.30
C LYS A 76 -9.71 28.97 1.66
N TYR A 77 -8.61 28.81 0.93
CA TYR A 77 -7.95 29.90 0.25
C TYR A 77 -7.33 29.45 -1.08
N GLY A 78 -7.58 30.17 -2.16
CA GLY A 78 -7.02 29.85 -3.47
C GLY A 78 -7.36 28.46 -4.01
N GLY A 79 -8.49 27.87 -3.60
CA GLY A 79 -8.88 26.51 -3.98
C GLY A 79 -8.22 25.39 -3.13
N GLN A 80 -7.42 25.75 -2.14
CA GLN A 80 -6.76 24.83 -1.21
C GLN A 80 -7.34 24.95 0.21
N LEU A 81 -7.05 23.93 1.03
CA LEU A 81 -7.46 23.85 2.44
C LEU A 81 -6.23 23.98 3.33
N TYR A 82 -6.30 24.84 4.34
CA TYR A 82 -5.23 25.07 5.31
C TYR A 82 -5.75 24.79 6.71
N GLU A 83 -5.27 23.73 7.34
CA GLU A 83 -5.59 23.47 8.73
C GLU A 83 -4.85 24.48 9.61
N THR A 84 -5.60 25.26 10.36
CA THR A 84 -5.08 26.31 11.24
C THR A 84 -5.48 25.99 12.67
N THR A 85 -4.47 25.69 13.51
CA THR A 85 -4.68 25.27 14.90
C THR A 85 -4.19 26.37 15.85
N THR A 86 -5.01 26.73 16.83
CA THR A 86 -4.63 27.62 17.93
C THR A 86 -3.53 26.96 18.76
N PHE A 87 -2.48 27.71 19.14
CA PHE A 87 -1.45 27.21 20.06
C PHE A 87 -2.08 26.67 21.32
N ARG A 88 -1.71 25.46 21.69
CA ARG A 88 -2.33 24.79 22.81
C ARG A 88 -1.36 23.88 23.56
N THR A 89 -1.63 23.71 24.85
CA THR A 89 -1.17 22.56 25.63
C THR A 89 -2.32 21.60 25.83
N GLU A 90 -2.01 20.38 26.14
CA GLU A 90 -2.95 19.29 26.28
C GLU A 90 -2.88 18.79 27.71
N GLY A 91 -4.06 18.55 28.32
CA GLY A 91 -4.18 17.98 29.67
C GLY A 91 -3.92 16.47 29.69
N ALA A 92 -4.46 15.78 30.69
CA ALA A 92 -4.41 14.31 30.77
C ALA A 92 -5.14 13.67 29.57
N TYR A 93 -4.77 12.43 29.28
CA TYR A 93 -5.36 11.62 28.20
C TYR A 93 -5.98 10.36 28.81
N THR A 94 -7.20 10.44 29.31
CA THR A 94 -7.87 9.29 29.92
C THR A 94 -8.25 8.22 28.93
N ASP A 95 -8.53 8.59 27.68
CA ASP A 95 -8.85 7.64 26.61
C ASP A 95 -7.63 7.23 25.75
N GLY A 96 -6.42 7.73 26.11
CA GLY A 96 -5.17 7.46 25.37
C GLY A 96 -5.16 8.03 23.94
N ARG A 97 -6.04 9.01 23.63
CA ARG A 97 -6.14 9.63 22.30
C ARG A 97 -6.42 11.11 22.33
N HIS A 98 -7.45 11.52 23.05
CA HIS A 98 -7.88 12.90 23.10
C HIS A 98 -7.50 13.48 24.46
N PRO A 99 -6.91 14.68 24.47
CA PRO A 99 -6.71 15.35 25.74
C PRO A 99 -8.08 15.65 26.37
N ASP A 100 -8.23 15.37 27.65
CA ASP A 100 -9.46 15.67 28.40
C ASP A 100 -9.75 17.17 28.40
N GLU A 101 -8.70 17.97 28.41
CA GLU A 101 -8.77 19.43 28.35
C GLU A 101 -7.70 19.99 27.40
N VAL A 102 -8.07 21.07 26.69
CA VAL A 102 -7.19 21.83 25.84
C VAL A 102 -7.08 23.24 26.40
N HIS A 103 -5.84 23.66 26.69
CA HIS A 103 -5.57 25.02 27.15
C HIS A 103 -4.86 25.81 26.06
N PHE A 104 -5.48 26.89 25.58
CA PHE A 104 -4.87 27.78 24.61
C PHE A 104 -3.77 28.61 25.25
N VAL A 105 -2.62 28.66 24.58
CA VAL A 105 -1.40 29.32 25.07
C VAL A 105 -0.92 30.38 24.07
N PRO A 106 -0.19 31.41 24.50
CA PRO A 106 0.30 32.44 23.60
C PRO A 106 1.62 32.09 22.89
N ASP A 107 2.37 31.11 23.39
CA ASP A 107 3.73 30.80 22.93
C ASP A 107 3.72 29.52 22.07
N VAL A 108 4.19 29.64 20.84
CA VAL A 108 4.33 28.53 19.89
C VAL A 108 5.22 27.41 20.42
N ARG A 109 6.24 27.73 21.26
CA ARG A 109 7.13 26.72 21.85
C ARG A 109 6.39 25.72 22.71
N GLN A 110 5.32 26.15 23.40
CA GLN A 110 4.48 25.26 24.19
C GLN A 110 3.63 24.34 23.28
N ASP A 111 3.15 24.83 22.14
CA ASP A 111 2.46 24.00 21.15
C ASP A 111 3.41 22.97 20.51
N LEU A 112 4.66 23.36 20.24
CA LEU A 112 5.66 22.46 19.70
C LEU A 112 6.05 21.36 20.71
N ALA A 113 6.02 21.64 22.01
CA ALA A 113 6.41 20.70 23.08
C ALA A 113 5.48 19.47 23.20
N ARG A 114 4.22 19.57 22.78
CA ARG A 114 3.27 18.44 22.81
C ARG A 114 3.33 17.53 21.58
N ARG A 115 4.13 17.88 20.57
CA ARG A 115 4.23 17.11 19.32
C ARG A 115 4.98 15.81 19.51
N ASP A 116 4.84 14.93 18.53
CA ASP A 116 5.39 13.57 18.59
C ASP A 116 6.93 13.53 18.51
N PHE A 117 7.49 14.08 17.44
CA PHE A 117 8.92 13.98 17.13
C PHE A 117 9.55 15.35 16.86
N THR A 118 10.83 15.50 17.20
CA THR A 118 11.60 16.73 17.03
C THR A 118 11.52 17.27 15.61
N ILE A 119 11.61 16.40 14.60
CA ILE A 119 11.54 16.77 13.18
C ILE A 119 10.15 17.31 12.74
N ASN A 120 9.11 17.09 13.54
CA ASN A 120 7.76 17.63 13.34
C ASN A 120 7.42 18.75 14.32
N ALA A 121 8.33 19.07 15.24
CA ALA A 121 8.17 20.10 16.27
C ALA A 121 8.93 21.39 15.91
N MET A 122 8.83 21.79 14.66
CA MET A 122 9.42 23.01 14.12
C MET A 122 8.33 23.89 13.51
N ALA A 123 8.50 25.20 13.63
CA ALA A 123 7.60 26.21 13.06
C ALA A 123 8.39 27.24 12.27
N TYR A 124 7.77 27.87 11.28
CA TYR A 124 8.43 28.84 10.41
C TYR A 124 7.48 29.97 9.99
N ASN A 125 7.97 31.17 10.00
CA ASN A 125 7.40 32.29 9.23
C ASN A 125 8.55 33.16 8.67
N ASP A 126 8.26 34.03 7.71
CA ASP A 126 9.27 34.85 7.05
C ASP A 126 9.81 35.99 7.96
N ALA A 127 9.10 36.37 9.01
CA ALA A 127 9.48 37.47 9.90
C ALA A 127 10.48 37.03 10.98
N GLU A 128 10.26 35.83 11.56
CA GLU A 128 11.06 35.32 12.69
C GLU A 128 11.99 34.18 12.27
N GLY A 129 11.76 33.61 11.07
CA GLY A 129 12.54 32.47 10.61
C GLY A 129 12.08 31.15 11.22
N LEU A 130 13.03 30.20 11.34
CA LEU A 130 12.78 28.88 11.90
C LEU A 130 12.82 28.90 13.43
N ILE A 131 11.75 28.42 14.04
CA ILE A 131 11.64 28.15 15.48
C ILE A 131 11.79 26.64 15.70
N ASP A 132 12.89 26.25 16.31
CA ASP A 132 13.27 24.85 16.57
C ASP A 132 13.79 24.68 18.01
N PRO A 133 12.88 24.60 19.00
CA PRO A 133 13.27 24.49 20.38
C PRO A 133 13.81 23.12 20.80
N PHE A 134 13.61 22.10 19.97
CA PHE A 134 13.92 20.70 20.28
C PHE A 134 15.02 20.09 19.41
N GLY A 135 15.67 20.88 18.56
CA GLY A 135 16.77 20.42 17.70
C GLY A 135 16.34 19.56 16.52
N GLY A 136 15.10 19.73 16.06
CA GLY A 136 14.54 18.96 14.94
C GLY A 136 15.33 19.12 13.65
N GLN A 137 15.91 20.31 13.38
CA GLN A 137 16.78 20.54 12.22
C GLN A 137 18.06 19.70 12.29
N GLN A 138 18.66 19.58 13.47
CA GLN A 138 19.85 18.76 13.68
C GLN A 138 19.52 17.27 13.51
N ASP A 139 18.44 16.79 14.13
CA ASP A 139 17.98 15.41 13.99
C ASP A 139 17.65 15.08 12.52
N LEU A 140 17.06 16.03 11.80
CA LEU A 140 16.75 15.89 10.37
C LEU A 140 18.02 15.74 9.52
N GLN A 141 19.06 16.52 9.80
CA GLN A 141 20.36 16.46 9.12
C GLN A 141 21.12 15.17 9.42
N GLN A 142 20.98 14.65 10.64
CA GLN A 142 21.62 13.40 11.09
C GLN A 142 20.82 12.14 10.70
N GLY A 143 19.61 12.29 10.19
CA GLY A 143 18.74 11.18 9.90
C GLY A 143 18.28 10.43 11.16
N ILE A 144 17.98 11.16 12.23
CA ILE A 144 17.56 10.62 13.53
C ILE A 144 16.08 10.93 13.76
N LEU A 145 15.32 9.95 14.24
CA LEU A 145 13.95 10.12 14.68
C LEU A 145 13.89 10.03 16.21
N ARG A 146 13.61 11.15 16.85
CA ARG A 146 13.61 11.35 18.30
C ARG A 146 12.27 11.91 18.76
N ALA A 147 11.76 11.41 19.87
CA ALA A 147 10.57 11.97 20.53
C ALA A 147 10.87 13.36 21.13
N VAL A 148 9.86 14.23 21.17
CA VAL A 148 9.99 15.53 21.86
C VAL A 148 9.95 15.32 23.38
N GLY A 149 10.97 15.82 24.07
CA GLY A 149 11.05 15.70 25.53
C GLY A 149 11.26 14.27 26.01
N ASP A 150 10.47 13.83 27.00
CA ASP A 150 10.52 12.46 27.50
C ASP A 150 9.72 11.48 26.62
N PRO A 151 10.36 10.46 26.02
CA PRO A 151 9.68 9.52 25.13
C PRO A 151 8.56 8.73 25.80
N ALA A 152 8.73 8.35 27.07
CA ALA A 152 7.71 7.58 27.79
C ALA A 152 6.43 8.39 27.93
N THR A 153 6.54 9.63 28.37
CA THR A 153 5.41 10.57 28.47
C THR A 153 4.70 10.73 27.12
N ARG A 154 5.47 10.90 26.01
CA ARG A 154 4.89 11.06 24.67
C ARG A 154 4.08 9.84 24.21
N PHE A 155 4.53 8.63 24.56
CA PHE A 155 3.82 7.39 24.17
C PHE A 155 2.66 7.06 25.12
N GLU A 156 2.71 7.49 26.39
CA GLU A 156 1.58 7.37 27.32
C GLU A 156 0.42 8.29 26.93
N GLU A 157 0.71 9.50 26.41
CA GLU A 157 -0.32 10.42 25.91
C GLU A 157 -1.09 9.86 24.70
N ASP A 158 -0.40 9.34 23.68
CA ASP A 158 -1.00 8.68 22.52
C ASP A 158 -0.11 7.53 22.08
N ALA A 159 -0.51 6.32 22.41
CA ALA A 159 0.23 5.11 22.09
C ALA A 159 0.40 4.90 20.55
N LEU A 160 -0.46 5.50 19.71
CA LEU A 160 -0.27 5.46 18.26
C LEU A 160 1.06 6.08 17.82
N ARG A 161 1.62 7.02 18.61
CA ARG A 161 2.94 7.59 18.33
C ARG A 161 4.04 6.53 18.26
N ILE A 162 3.85 5.36 18.88
CA ILE A 162 4.73 4.20 18.74
C ILE A 162 4.76 3.72 17.29
N LEU A 163 3.61 3.49 16.66
CA LEU A 163 3.57 3.10 15.25
C LEU A 163 4.03 4.22 14.32
N ARG A 164 3.68 5.47 14.64
CA ARG A 164 4.16 6.63 13.90
C ARG A 164 5.70 6.71 13.90
N LEU A 165 6.37 6.34 15.01
CA LEU A 165 7.82 6.25 15.10
C LEU A 165 8.38 5.35 14.01
N TYR A 166 7.92 4.11 13.94
CA TYR A 166 8.39 3.13 12.96
C TYR A 166 8.02 3.52 11.53
N ARG A 167 6.82 4.07 11.32
CA ARG A 167 6.39 4.56 10.01
C ARG A 167 7.26 5.72 9.50
N PHE A 168 7.53 6.73 10.34
CA PHE A 168 8.38 7.84 9.92
C PHE A 168 9.83 7.39 9.71
N ALA A 169 10.35 6.51 10.56
CA ALA A 169 11.67 5.93 10.38
C ALA A 169 11.77 5.20 9.02
N ALA A 170 10.78 4.38 8.67
CA ALA A 170 10.70 3.70 7.39
C ALA A 170 10.56 4.66 6.20
N ARG A 171 9.68 5.68 6.33
CA ARG A 171 9.43 6.67 5.27
C ARG A 171 10.67 7.46 4.89
N PHE A 172 11.50 7.80 5.87
CA PHE A 172 12.67 8.66 5.67
C PHE A 172 13.99 7.87 5.62
N GLY A 173 14.00 6.62 6.03
CA GLY A 173 15.22 5.83 6.21
C GLY A 173 16.05 6.30 7.42
N PHE A 174 15.40 6.84 8.46
CA PHE A 174 16.06 7.41 9.62
C PHE A 174 16.32 6.38 10.70
N ALA A 175 17.43 6.54 11.41
CA ALA A 175 17.71 5.78 12.63
C ALA A 175 16.78 6.25 13.76
N ILE A 176 16.27 5.30 14.53
CA ILE A 176 15.49 5.60 15.73
C ILE A 176 16.47 5.91 16.88
N ASP A 177 16.28 7.05 17.53
CA ASP A 177 17.01 7.42 18.74
C ASP A 177 16.87 6.32 19.81
N PRO A 178 17.99 5.83 20.42
CA PRO A 178 17.94 4.68 21.32
C PRO A 178 16.99 4.81 22.51
N PRO A 179 16.95 5.91 23.28
CA PRO A 179 15.96 6.13 24.33
C PRO A 179 14.53 6.09 23.82
N THR A 180 14.25 6.70 22.65
CA THR A 180 12.94 6.71 22.02
C THR A 180 12.50 5.28 21.62
N GLY A 181 13.38 4.50 21.00
CA GLY A 181 13.10 3.12 20.64
C GLY A 181 12.91 2.19 21.85
N GLN A 182 13.65 2.41 22.94
CA GLN A 182 13.47 1.64 24.18
C GLN A 182 12.11 1.91 24.81
N ALA A 183 11.69 3.18 24.90
CA ALA A 183 10.38 3.56 25.44
C ALA A 183 9.25 2.98 24.57
N ALA A 184 9.36 3.04 23.23
CA ALA A 184 8.39 2.46 22.32
C ALA A 184 8.19 0.95 22.55
N ARG A 185 9.28 0.20 22.73
CA ARG A 185 9.21 -1.24 23.04
C ARG A 185 8.68 -1.51 24.44
N ALA A 186 9.01 -0.66 25.41
CA ALA A 186 8.51 -0.84 26.81
C ALA A 186 7.00 -0.64 26.88
N LEU A 187 6.46 0.32 26.14
CA LEU A 187 5.05 0.76 26.19
C LEU A 187 4.19 0.18 25.07
N CYS A 188 4.70 -0.74 24.24
CA CYS A 188 3.96 -1.26 23.09
C CYS A 188 2.62 -1.93 23.44
N ALA A 189 2.45 -2.44 24.66
CA ALA A 189 1.18 -3.01 25.10
C ALA A 189 0.03 -1.97 25.13
N HIS A 190 0.34 -0.67 25.27
CA HIS A 190 -0.68 0.40 25.21
C HIS A 190 -1.33 0.53 23.82
N LEU A 191 -0.75 -0.08 22.77
CA LEU A 191 -1.40 -0.15 21.46
C LEU A 191 -2.76 -0.88 21.52
N ASP A 192 -2.99 -1.74 22.50
CA ASP A 192 -4.29 -2.38 22.71
C ASP A 192 -5.43 -1.38 23.00
N CYS A 193 -5.09 -0.17 23.49
CA CYS A 193 -6.05 0.91 23.75
C CYS A 193 -6.33 1.77 22.50
N VAL A 194 -5.55 1.62 21.42
CA VAL A 194 -5.71 2.40 20.20
C VAL A 194 -6.75 1.76 19.28
N SER A 195 -7.58 2.58 18.64
CA SER A 195 -8.54 2.07 17.66
C SER A 195 -7.85 1.35 16.51
N VAL A 196 -8.42 0.23 16.12
CA VAL A 196 -7.84 -0.70 15.13
C VAL A 196 -7.65 -0.02 13.78
N GLU A 197 -8.54 0.90 13.40
CA GLU A 197 -8.46 1.67 12.16
C GLU A 197 -7.21 2.57 12.13
N ARG A 198 -6.88 3.22 13.26
CA ARG A 198 -5.67 4.04 13.37
C ARG A 198 -4.40 3.17 13.29
N ILE A 199 -4.43 1.99 13.90
CA ILE A 199 -3.34 1.00 13.82
C ILE A 199 -3.16 0.55 12.38
N GLU A 200 -4.24 0.17 11.69
CA GLU A 200 -4.22 -0.26 10.30
C GLU A 200 -3.63 0.82 9.39
N GLU A 201 -4.09 2.06 9.52
CA GLU A 201 -3.61 3.17 8.71
C GLU A 201 -2.10 3.41 8.86
N GLU A 202 -1.58 3.43 10.09
CA GLU A 202 -0.15 3.63 10.34
C GLU A 202 0.69 2.43 9.87
N LEU A 203 0.20 1.20 10.07
CA LEU A 203 0.89 -0.01 9.64
C LEU A 203 0.88 -0.14 8.11
N SER A 204 -0.22 0.18 7.45
CA SER A 204 -0.31 0.23 5.99
C SER A 204 0.65 1.26 5.39
N LYS A 205 0.74 2.46 5.99
CA LYS A 205 1.71 3.49 5.58
C LYS A 205 3.16 3.06 5.84
N LEU A 206 3.41 2.30 6.91
CA LEU A 206 4.73 1.72 7.18
C LEU A 206 5.09 0.70 6.10
N LEU A 207 4.19 -0.23 5.80
CA LEU A 207 4.40 -1.24 4.75
C LEU A 207 4.59 -0.60 3.37
N ALA A 208 3.92 0.51 3.07
CA ALA A 208 4.07 1.24 1.81
C ALA A 208 5.41 1.99 1.67
N ALA A 209 6.22 2.09 2.73
CA ALA A 209 7.51 2.78 2.70
C ALA A 209 8.53 2.05 1.79
N PRO A 210 9.60 2.72 1.31
CA PRO A 210 10.58 2.12 0.40
C PRO A 210 11.24 0.84 0.93
N ALA A 211 11.68 0.83 2.20
CA ALA A 211 12.35 -0.31 2.83
C ALA A 211 11.84 -0.51 4.27
N PRO A 212 10.64 -1.08 4.46
CA PRO A 212 10.01 -1.17 5.77
C PRO A 212 10.56 -2.28 6.67
N ALA A 213 11.24 -3.31 6.13
CA ALA A 213 11.62 -4.50 6.88
C ALA A 213 12.48 -4.22 8.12
N ALA A 214 13.39 -3.25 8.03
CA ALA A 214 14.22 -2.86 9.17
C ALA A 214 13.41 -2.28 10.34
N TYR A 215 12.20 -1.78 10.04
CA TYR A 215 11.30 -1.12 10.98
C TYR A 215 10.11 -1.98 11.40
N LEU A 216 10.00 -3.20 10.90
CA LEU A 216 9.03 -4.20 11.37
C LEU A 216 9.56 -4.82 12.68
N ASP A 217 9.27 -4.15 13.80
CA ASP A 217 9.71 -4.57 15.12
C ASP A 217 8.85 -5.74 15.62
N GLU A 218 9.51 -6.83 16.04
CA GLU A 218 8.85 -8.06 16.46
C GLU A 218 7.92 -7.84 17.66
N LYS A 219 8.39 -7.09 18.66
CA LYS A 219 7.64 -6.87 19.90
C LYS A 219 6.37 -6.06 19.66
N ILE A 220 6.46 -5.07 18.77
CA ILE A 220 5.33 -4.23 18.36
C ILE A 220 4.32 -5.03 17.53
N LEU A 221 4.82 -5.77 16.52
CA LEU A 221 3.95 -6.57 15.66
C LEU A 221 3.28 -7.72 16.42
N LYS A 222 3.91 -8.24 17.49
CA LYS A 222 3.30 -9.26 18.33
C LYS A 222 2.04 -8.77 19.04
N VAL A 223 1.96 -7.48 19.37
CA VAL A 223 0.73 -6.87 19.93
C VAL A 223 -0.33 -6.75 18.82
N ILE A 224 0.06 -6.28 17.64
CA ILE A 224 -0.87 -5.94 16.54
C ILE A 224 -1.34 -7.20 15.80
N ILE A 225 -0.42 -8.13 15.50
CA ILE A 225 -0.67 -9.37 14.75
C ILE A 225 -0.12 -10.55 15.58
N PRO A 226 -0.81 -10.93 16.66
CA PRO A 226 -0.32 -11.96 17.59
C PRO A 226 -0.16 -13.33 16.94
N GLU A 227 -0.82 -13.57 15.81
CA GLU A 227 -0.70 -14.82 15.02
C GLU A 227 0.64 -14.93 14.29
N LEU A 228 1.32 -13.80 14.02
CA LEU A 228 2.59 -13.78 13.31
C LEU A 228 3.74 -14.17 14.26
N SER A 229 4.33 -15.32 14.04
CA SER A 229 5.47 -15.77 14.86
C SER A 229 6.76 -15.02 14.50
N ALA A 230 7.70 -14.94 15.46
CA ALA A 230 9.00 -14.30 15.23
C ALA A 230 9.78 -14.93 14.05
N PRO A 231 9.88 -16.25 13.90
CA PRO A 231 10.54 -16.84 12.72
C PRO A 231 9.84 -16.47 11.41
N ALA A 232 8.50 -16.47 11.39
CA ALA A 232 7.74 -16.09 10.22
C ALA A 232 7.97 -14.63 9.83
N LEU A 233 8.00 -13.71 10.81
CA LEU A 233 8.34 -12.31 10.57
C LEU A 233 9.75 -12.16 10.00
N GLN A 234 10.74 -12.84 10.56
CA GLN A 234 12.12 -12.76 10.05
C GLN A 234 12.22 -13.26 8.60
N ALA A 235 11.50 -14.34 8.26
CA ALA A 235 11.44 -14.86 6.89
C ALA A 235 10.71 -13.90 5.92
N ALA A 236 9.68 -13.20 6.41
CA ALA A 236 8.89 -12.27 5.60
C ALA A 236 9.64 -10.96 5.27
N LYS A 237 10.50 -10.47 6.16
CA LYS A 237 11.18 -9.17 6.02
C LYS A 237 11.88 -8.96 4.66
N PRO A 238 12.77 -9.85 4.18
CA PRO A 238 13.41 -9.65 2.89
C PRO A 238 12.42 -9.66 1.72
N VAL A 239 11.37 -10.47 1.81
CA VAL A 239 10.31 -10.52 0.77
C VAL A 239 9.52 -9.22 0.75
N VAL A 240 9.17 -8.66 1.92
CA VAL A 240 8.45 -7.37 2.02
C VAL A 240 9.28 -6.24 1.40
N ASP A 241 10.60 -6.19 1.64
CA ASP A 241 11.47 -5.15 1.05
C ASP A 241 11.64 -5.31 -0.46
N ALA A 242 11.63 -6.54 -0.95
CA ALA A 242 11.73 -6.84 -2.38
C ALA A 242 10.42 -6.55 -3.16
N CYS A 243 9.27 -6.46 -2.46
CA CYS A 243 7.99 -6.09 -3.08
C CYS A 243 7.95 -4.62 -3.49
N PRO A 244 7.18 -4.26 -4.55
CA PRO A 244 6.99 -2.88 -4.97
C PRO A 244 6.55 -1.97 -3.81
N ALA A 245 7.10 -0.75 -3.76
CA ALA A 245 6.74 0.24 -2.75
C ALA A 245 5.50 1.05 -3.18
N GLY A 246 4.79 1.60 -2.21
CA GLY A 246 3.63 2.46 -2.45
C GLY A 246 2.30 1.84 -2.03
N THR A 247 1.27 2.65 -2.11
CA THR A 247 -0.07 2.27 -1.65
C THR A 247 -0.83 1.40 -2.65
N GLU A 248 -0.51 1.49 -3.95
CA GLU A 248 -1.17 0.73 -5.00
C GLU A 248 -0.89 -0.77 -4.87
N ASP A 249 0.35 -1.13 -4.49
CA ASP A 249 0.80 -2.51 -4.34
C ASP A 249 0.81 -3.00 -2.88
N LEU A 250 0.13 -2.27 -2.00
CA LEU A 250 0.00 -2.63 -0.59
C LEU A 250 -0.48 -4.09 -0.36
N PRO A 251 -1.44 -4.65 -1.15
CA PRO A 251 -1.81 -6.05 -1.02
C PRO A 251 -0.66 -7.04 -1.23
N VAL A 252 0.34 -6.70 -2.07
CA VAL A 252 1.53 -7.55 -2.29
C VAL A 252 2.38 -7.60 -1.02
N ARG A 253 2.59 -6.47 -0.36
CA ARG A 253 3.35 -6.38 0.89
C ARG A 253 2.64 -7.01 2.08
N TRP A 254 1.31 -6.86 2.15
CA TRP A 254 0.50 -7.59 3.11
C TRP A 254 0.60 -9.10 2.89
N ALA A 255 0.55 -9.56 1.63
CA ALA A 255 0.72 -10.98 1.30
C ALA A 255 2.12 -11.48 1.71
N ALA A 256 3.17 -10.72 1.40
CA ALA A 256 4.54 -11.04 1.80
C ALA A 256 4.69 -11.15 3.33
N LEU A 257 4.06 -10.26 4.09
CA LEU A 257 4.12 -10.27 5.56
C LEU A 257 3.34 -11.44 6.17
N LEU A 258 2.17 -11.78 5.60
CA LEU A 258 1.20 -12.69 6.20
C LEU A 258 1.14 -14.09 5.55
N MET A 259 1.95 -14.37 4.52
CA MET A 259 1.90 -15.63 3.78
C MET A 259 2.02 -16.88 4.67
N SER A 260 2.78 -16.79 5.76
CA SER A 260 2.94 -17.90 6.72
C SER A 260 1.64 -18.27 7.47
N LEU A 261 0.65 -17.38 7.49
CA LEU A 261 -0.64 -17.61 8.12
C LEU A 261 -1.62 -18.39 7.22
N GLY A 262 -1.30 -18.56 5.94
CA GLY A 262 -2.18 -19.12 4.94
C GLY A 262 -3.41 -18.24 4.66
N GLU A 263 -4.33 -18.74 3.83
CA GLU A 263 -5.52 -18.00 3.40
C GLU A 263 -6.40 -17.57 4.56
N ASP A 264 -6.81 -18.53 5.40
CA ASP A 264 -7.74 -18.29 6.51
C ASP A 264 -7.13 -17.40 7.59
N GLY A 265 -5.87 -17.61 7.95
CA GLY A 265 -5.16 -16.80 8.94
C GLY A 265 -4.98 -15.35 8.47
N THR A 266 -4.58 -15.16 7.21
CA THR A 266 -4.46 -13.84 6.58
C THR A 266 -5.81 -13.11 6.58
N ARG A 267 -6.88 -13.78 6.16
CA ARG A 267 -8.23 -13.20 6.15
C ARG A 267 -8.69 -12.78 7.55
N LYS A 268 -8.42 -13.60 8.57
CA LYS A 268 -8.75 -13.28 9.97
C LYS A 268 -7.96 -12.09 10.47
N ALA A 269 -6.65 -12.05 10.24
CA ALA A 269 -5.79 -10.94 10.68
C ALA A 269 -6.21 -9.61 10.04
N LEU A 270 -6.40 -9.57 8.71
CA LEU A 270 -6.80 -8.34 8.00
C LEU A 270 -8.22 -7.87 8.35
N LYS A 271 -9.17 -8.81 8.57
CA LYS A 271 -10.52 -8.45 9.07
C LYS A 271 -10.46 -7.85 10.49
N ARG A 272 -9.64 -8.41 11.37
CA ARG A 272 -9.43 -7.89 12.72
C ARG A 272 -8.81 -6.49 12.68
N LEU A 273 -7.88 -6.26 11.76
CA LEU A 273 -7.29 -4.95 11.49
C LEU A 273 -8.24 -3.98 10.75
N ARG A 274 -9.44 -4.43 10.38
CA ARG A 274 -10.43 -3.63 9.64
C ARG A 274 -9.93 -3.06 8.31
N CYS A 275 -9.03 -3.78 7.65
CA CYS A 275 -8.64 -3.46 6.29
C CYS A 275 -9.86 -3.45 5.36
N SER A 276 -9.80 -2.69 4.27
CA SER A 276 -10.88 -2.67 3.28
C SER A 276 -11.11 -4.05 2.67
N ASN A 277 -12.35 -4.39 2.34
CA ASN A 277 -12.69 -5.66 1.69
C ASN A 277 -11.88 -5.90 0.42
N ALA A 278 -11.62 -4.85 -0.36
CA ALA A 278 -10.81 -4.95 -1.57
C ALA A 278 -9.37 -5.37 -1.24
N CYS A 279 -8.74 -4.75 -0.23
CA CYS A 279 -7.40 -5.13 0.22
C CYS A 279 -7.36 -6.58 0.74
N ILE A 280 -8.36 -6.98 1.55
CA ILE A 280 -8.46 -8.34 2.09
C ILE A 280 -8.52 -9.37 0.96
N GLU A 281 -9.46 -9.22 0.02
CA GLU A 281 -9.65 -10.21 -1.05
C GLU A 281 -8.43 -10.28 -1.97
N GLN A 282 -7.85 -9.14 -2.33
CA GLN A 282 -6.63 -9.11 -3.14
C GLN A 282 -5.46 -9.78 -2.43
N THR A 283 -5.22 -9.47 -1.16
CA THR A 283 -4.14 -10.08 -0.37
C THR A 283 -4.34 -11.59 -0.21
N VAL A 284 -5.56 -12.03 0.08
CA VAL A 284 -5.90 -13.44 0.28
C VAL A 284 -5.71 -14.25 -1.00
N VAL A 285 -6.07 -13.68 -2.16
CA VAL A 285 -5.80 -14.30 -3.46
C VAL A 285 -4.30 -14.51 -3.66
N LEU A 286 -3.48 -13.50 -3.36
CA LEU A 286 -2.02 -13.59 -3.49
C LEU A 286 -1.45 -14.68 -2.57
N VAL A 287 -1.86 -14.70 -1.30
CA VAL A 287 -1.40 -15.71 -0.33
C VAL A 287 -1.82 -17.12 -0.76
N ARG A 288 -3.05 -17.31 -1.24
CA ARG A 288 -3.55 -18.61 -1.71
C ARG A 288 -2.72 -19.15 -2.87
N GLU A 289 -2.39 -18.31 -3.85
CA GLU A 289 -1.66 -18.73 -5.05
C GLU A 289 -0.17 -18.98 -4.80
N VAL A 290 0.45 -18.40 -3.74
CA VAL A 290 1.88 -18.53 -3.43
C VAL A 290 2.19 -19.35 -2.17
N HIS A 291 1.19 -19.89 -1.47
CA HIS A 291 1.40 -20.66 -0.24
C HIS A 291 2.33 -21.86 -0.49
N PRO A 292 3.28 -22.23 0.43
CA PRO A 292 4.25 -23.31 0.26
C PRO A 292 3.72 -24.73 0.00
N GLY A 293 2.41 -24.95 0.01
CA GLY A 293 1.77 -26.16 -0.49
C GLY A 293 1.35 -26.06 -1.96
N ALA A 294 1.42 -24.87 -2.52
CA ALA A 294 1.01 -24.56 -3.89
C ALA A 294 2.11 -24.79 -4.94
N PHE A 295 3.35 -25.04 -4.55
CA PHE A 295 4.49 -25.27 -5.45
C PHE A 295 4.68 -26.74 -5.86
N SER A 296 3.64 -27.57 -5.77
CA SER A 296 3.68 -28.91 -6.41
C SER A 296 3.60 -28.74 -7.93
N SER A 297 4.03 -29.78 -8.67
CA SER A 297 4.03 -29.81 -10.15
C SER A 297 2.69 -29.46 -10.81
N ASP A 298 1.59 -29.48 -10.04
CA ASP A 298 0.24 -29.15 -10.47
C ASP A 298 -0.18 -27.71 -10.17
N THR A 299 0.69 -26.91 -9.51
CA THR A 299 0.41 -25.52 -9.19
C THR A 299 0.89 -24.58 -10.27
N ILE A 300 0.17 -23.47 -10.40
CA ILE A 300 0.31 -22.49 -11.48
C ILE A 300 1.73 -21.90 -11.54
N TRP A 301 2.52 -21.94 -10.46
CA TRP A 301 3.87 -21.37 -10.36
C TRP A 301 5.04 -22.39 -10.36
N GLY A 302 4.74 -23.70 -10.30
CA GLY A 302 5.76 -24.76 -10.32
C GLY A 302 6.31 -25.02 -11.73
N ILE A 303 7.28 -24.24 -12.22
CA ILE A 303 8.07 -24.57 -13.41
C ILE A 303 9.44 -25.04 -13.01
N PRO A 304 9.93 -26.21 -13.48
CA PRO A 304 11.35 -26.46 -13.53
C PRO A 304 12.02 -25.44 -14.45
N SER A 305 13.13 -24.85 -14.01
CA SER A 305 13.96 -23.97 -14.84
C SER A 305 14.29 -24.67 -16.17
N PRO A 306 14.20 -23.98 -17.33
CA PRO A 306 14.57 -24.59 -18.62
C PRO A 306 16.03 -25.01 -18.73
N ALA A 307 16.87 -24.69 -17.73
CA ALA A 307 18.30 -24.99 -17.72
C ALA A 307 18.67 -26.47 -17.41
N LEU A 308 17.70 -27.37 -17.15
CA LEU A 308 17.96 -28.75 -16.78
C LEU A 308 17.37 -29.82 -17.74
N LEU A 309 17.04 -29.47 -18.98
CA LEU A 309 16.69 -30.47 -19.97
C LEU A 309 17.90 -30.75 -20.86
N PRO A 310 18.42 -32.01 -20.94
CA PRO A 310 19.43 -32.36 -21.91
C PRO A 310 18.83 -32.24 -23.32
N ALA A 311 19.62 -31.70 -24.24
CA ALA A 311 19.27 -31.57 -25.63
C ALA A 311 18.86 -32.93 -26.22
N ALA A 312 17.55 -33.09 -26.44
CA ALA A 312 17.04 -34.26 -27.18
C ALA A 312 17.19 -34.01 -28.68
N ALA A 313 17.97 -34.91 -29.29
CA ALA A 313 18.22 -34.94 -30.71
C ALA A 313 16.94 -35.16 -31.55
N GLY A 314 16.81 -34.35 -32.56
CA GLY A 314 16.15 -34.47 -33.83
C GLY A 314 14.97 -35.44 -34.01
N SER A 315 13.80 -34.84 -34.31
CA SER A 315 12.88 -35.34 -35.34
C SER A 315 11.98 -34.21 -35.79
N HIS A 316 12.03 -33.88 -37.09
CA HIS A 316 11.15 -32.94 -37.76
C HIS A 316 9.71 -33.49 -37.85
N PRO A 317 8.69 -32.69 -37.59
CA PRO A 317 7.35 -32.94 -38.13
C PRO A 317 7.08 -32.16 -39.42
N PRO A 318 6.14 -32.60 -40.26
CA PRO A 318 5.96 -32.16 -41.63
C PRO A 318 5.25 -30.79 -41.73
N ASP A 319 5.61 -30.08 -42.84
CA ASP A 319 5.06 -28.81 -43.23
C ASP A 319 3.54 -28.79 -43.40
N GLY A 320 2.87 -27.83 -42.74
CA GLY A 320 1.50 -27.41 -43.00
C GLY A 320 1.40 -25.87 -42.87
N PRO A 321 0.49 -25.18 -43.60
CA PRO A 321 0.66 -23.80 -44.00
C PRO A 321 0.50 -22.80 -42.83
N GLN A 322 1.55 -22.04 -42.61
CA GLN A 322 1.53 -20.83 -41.78
C GLN A 322 0.80 -19.68 -42.50
N LYS A 323 -0.18 -19.11 -41.80
CA LYS A 323 -0.50 -17.66 -41.89
C LYS A 323 -1.26 -17.25 -40.64
N ASN A 324 -0.61 -16.51 -39.73
CA ASN A 324 -1.22 -15.36 -39.10
C ASN A 324 -0.19 -14.52 -38.32
N SER A 325 -0.20 -13.26 -38.66
CA SER A 325 0.23 -12.02 -37.98
C SER A 325 1.20 -12.11 -36.80
N ARG A 326 2.42 -11.70 -37.09
CA ARG A 326 3.55 -11.48 -36.18
C ARG A 326 3.30 -10.27 -35.29
N THR A 327 3.31 -10.46 -33.96
CA THR A 327 3.70 -9.48 -32.97
C THR A 327 4.88 -10.03 -32.18
N GLY A 328 5.98 -9.27 -32.12
CA GLY A 328 7.35 -9.76 -31.94
C GLY A 328 7.83 -10.10 -30.51
N LEU A 329 7.00 -10.26 -29.49
CA LEU A 329 7.44 -10.55 -28.11
C LEU A 329 6.99 -11.91 -27.56
N GLY A 330 6.02 -12.58 -28.19
CA GLY A 330 5.51 -13.88 -27.72
C GLY A 330 6.22 -15.12 -28.29
N GLN A 331 7.27 -14.95 -29.10
CA GLN A 331 7.89 -16.08 -29.83
C GLN A 331 8.92 -16.84 -29.02
N ASP A 332 9.43 -16.30 -27.90
CA ASP A 332 10.46 -16.93 -27.08
C ASP A 332 9.93 -17.61 -25.80
N ALA A 333 8.65 -17.41 -25.44
CA ALA A 333 8.08 -18.04 -24.26
C ALA A 333 7.72 -19.52 -24.52
N ALA A 334 8.11 -20.40 -23.60
CA ALA A 334 7.73 -21.81 -23.65
C ALA A 334 6.20 -21.95 -23.72
N PRO A 335 5.64 -22.86 -24.57
CA PRO A 335 4.18 -23.07 -24.72
C PRO A 335 3.45 -23.22 -23.39
N ASP A 336 4.01 -23.93 -22.43
CA ASP A 336 3.45 -24.13 -21.09
C ASP A 336 3.31 -22.82 -20.30
N THR A 337 4.22 -21.88 -20.47
CA THR A 337 4.15 -20.57 -19.83
C THR A 337 2.98 -19.75 -20.38
N VAL A 338 2.80 -19.73 -21.69
CA VAL A 338 1.66 -19.05 -22.34
C VAL A 338 0.33 -19.61 -21.85
N ILE A 339 0.18 -20.94 -21.84
CA ILE A 339 -1.03 -21.62 -21.37
C ILE A 339 -1.33 -21.24 -19.91
N ARG A 340 -0.30 -21.20 -19.08
CA ARG A 340 -0.44 -20.85 -17.67
C ARG A 340 -0.88 -19.42 -17.49
N ILE A 341 -0.26 -18.45 -18.15
CA ILE A 341 -0.63 -17.04 -18.06
C ILE A 341 -2.07 -16.83 -18.55
N ARG A 342 -2.48 -17.50 -19.64
CA ARG A 342 -3.88 -17.48 -20.12
C ARG A 342 -4.84 -18.04 -19.08
N LYS A 343 -4.48 -19.10 -18.36
CA LYS A 343 -5.31 -19.67 -17.26
C LYS A 343 -5.41 -18.68 -16.08
N LEU A 344 -4.34 -17.96 -15.75
CA LEU A 344 -4.37 -16.90 -14.72
C LEU A 344 -5.29 -15.75 -15.15
N LEU A 345 -5.16 -15.24 -16.38
CA LEU A 345 -6.01 -14.18 -16.93
C LEU A 345 -7.48 -14.64 -17.04
N GLY A 346 -7.71 -15.95 -17.16
CA GLY A 346 -9.04 -16.54 -17.09
C GLY A 346 -9.69 -16.44 -15.70
N ARG A 347 -8.88 -16.53 -14.63
CA ARG A 347 -9.34 -16.49 -13.22
C ARG A 347 -9.30 -15.09 -12.63
N TYR A 348 -8.31 -14.28 -13.00
CA TYR A 348 -8.00 -12.98 -12.39
C TYR A 348 -7.93 -11.89 -13.46
N ASP A 349 -8.00 -10.65 -13.02
CA ASP A 349 -7.67 -9.50 -13.86
C ASP A 349 -6.14 -9.37 -14.06
N LEU A 350 -5.74 -8.59 -15.05
CA LEU A 350 -4.34 -8.35 -15.38
C LEU A 350 -3.54 -7.85 -14.17
N HIS A 351 -4.12 -6.92 -13.40
CA HIS A 351 -3.44 -6.31 -12.27
C HIS A 351 -3.12 -7.35 -11.16
N THR A 352 -4.06 -8.27 -10.89
CA THR A 352 -3.82 -9.39 -9.97
C THR A 352 -2.71 -10.32 -10.49
N VAL A 353 -2.66 -10.60 -11.79
CA VAL A 353 -1.59 -11.44 -12.38
C VAL A 353 -0.23 -10.75 -12.26
N GLN A 354 -0.17 -9.44 -12.50
CA GLN A 354 1.06 -8.65 -12.31
C GLN A 354 1.54 -8.63 -10.86
N ARG A 355 0.62 -8.50 -9.90
CA ARG A 355 0.93 -8.58 -8.46
C ARG A 355 1.42 -9.95 -8.03
N LEU A 356 0.87 -11.03 -8.59
CA LEU A 356 1.38 -12.39 -8.37
C LEU A 356 2.81 -12.52 -8.88
N ALA A 357 3.10 -12.00 -10.07
CA ALA A 357 4.46 -11.99 -10.60
C ALA A 357 5.41 -11.17 -9.73
N ALA A 358 4.99 -10.00 -9.25
CA ALA A 358 5.80 -9.17 -8.34
C ALA A 358 6.09 -9.88 -7.01
N LEU A 359 5.10 -10.56 -6.43
CA LEU A 359 5.30 -11.36 -5.21
C LEU A 359 6.23 -12.55 -5.46
N GLY A 360 6.07 -13.25 -6.59
CA GLY A 360 6.95 -14.35 -7.00
C GLY A 360 8.41 -13.88 -7.16
N ALA A 361 8.63 -12.75 -7.82
CA ALA A 361 9.95 -12.14 -7.97
C ALA A 361 10.58 -11.75 -6.63
N ALA A 362 9.78 -11.28 -5.67
CA ALA A 362 10.24 -10.96 -4.33
C ALA A 362 10.60 -12.20 -3.50
N MET A 363 9.91 -13.32 -3.71
CA MET A 363 10.16 -14.60 -3.02
C MET A 363 11.35 -15.37 -3.60
N GLU A 364 11.56 -15.27 -4.91
CA GLU A 364 12.61 -15.97 -5.67
C GLU A 364 13.42 -14.96 -6.50
N PRO A 365 14.31 -14.16 -5.87
CA PRO A 365 15.03 -13.08 -6.55
C PRO A 365 15.89 -13.55 -7.73
N GLU A 366 16.39 -14.78 -7.69
CA GLU A 366 17.14 -15.42 -8.79
C GLU A 366 16.29 -15.65 -10.04
N ARG A 367 14.97 -15.65 -9.90
CA ARG A 367 13.99 -15.80 -11.00
C ARG A 367 13.21 -14.52 -11.28
N ALA A 368 13.64 -13.39 -10.76
CA ALA A 368 12.92 -12.12 -10.91
C ALA A 368 12.73 -11.75 -12.41
N ALA A 369 13.71 -12.04 -13.26
CA ALA A 369 13.62 -11.82 -14.70
C ALA A 369 12.51 -12.67 -15.35
N ASP A 370 12.34 -13.93 -14.93
CA ASP A 370 11.28 -14.83 -15.42
C ASP A 370 9.89 -14.27 -15.06
N PHE A 371 9.72 -13.81 -13.81
CA PHE A 371 8.47 -13.23 -13.36
C PHE A 371 8.15 -11.90 -14.06
N ALA A 372 9.15 -11.07 -14.31
CA ALA A 372 8.98 -9.84 -15.09
C ALA A 372 8.51 -10.15 -16.52
N ALA A 373 9.14 -11.11 -17.20
CA ALA A 373 8.74 -11.56 -18.53
C ALA A 373 7.31 -12.14 -18.55
N GLN A 374 6.89 -12.84 -17.48
CA GLN A 374 5.53 -13.33 -17.34
C GLN A 374 4.51 -12.21 -17.16
N ALA A 375 4.84 -11.15 -16.42
CA ALA A 375 3.99 -9.98 -16.26
C ALA A 375 3.82 -9.21 -17.59
N GLU A 376 4.89 -9.07 -18.37
CA GLU A 376 4.85 -8.46 -19.71
C GLU A 376 4.01 -9.31 -20.68
N LEU A 377 4.20 -10.63 -20.68
CA LEU A 377 3.41 -11.56 -21.49
C LEU A 377 1.92 -11.48 -21.13
N ALA A 378 1.59 -11.38 -19.85
CA ALA A 378 0.21 -11.21 -19.39
C ALA A 378 -0.41 -9.93 -19.94
N ALA A 379 0.34 -8.80 -19.89
CA ALA A 379 -0.10 -7.52 -20.43
C ALA A 379 -0.30 -7.58 -21.94
N GLN A 380 0.60 -8.26 -22.68
CA GLN A 380 0.46 -8.46 -24.11
C GLN A 380 -0.76 -9.28 -24.47
N LEU A 381 -0.98 -10.43 -23.81
CA LEU A 381 -2.12 -11.31 -24.05
C LEU A 381 -3.46 -10.63 -23.74
N ASP A 382 -3.51 -9.80 -22.69
CA ASP A 382 -4.70 -9.02 -22.34
C ASP A 382 -4.97 -7.91 -23.37
N ALA A 383 -3.94 -7.19 -23.81
CA ALA A 383 -4.04 -6.15 -24.84
C ALA A 383 -4.47 -6.71 -26.20
N ASP A 384 -3.99 -7.91 -26.56
CA ASP A 384 -4.37 -8.60 -27.79
C ASP A 384 -5.79 -9.20 -27.71
N GLY A 385 -6.47 -9.12 -26.57
CA GLY A 385 -7.82 -9.65 -26.38
C GLY A 385 -7.90 -11.16 -26.51
N VAL A 386 -6.83 -11.88 -26.15
CA VAL A 386 -6.74 -13.33 -26.31
C VAL A 386 -7.81 -14.01 -25.43
N CYS A 387 -8.51 -15.00 -26.00
CA CYS A 387 -9.55 -15.74 -25.31
C CYS A 387 -8.98 -16.50 -24.09
N CYS A 388 -9.39 -16.08 -22.90
CA CYS A 388 -9.00 -16.66 -21.60
C CYS A 388 -10.21 -17.07 -20.74
N ARG A 389 -11.42 -16.65 -21.12
CA ARG A 389 -12.66 -16.85 -20.35
C ARG A 389 -13.75 -17.41 -21.21
N VAL A 390 -14.68 -18.19 -20.61
CA VAL A 390 -15.84 -18.74 -21.30
C VAL A 390 -16.67 -17.65 -22.01
N SER A 391 -16.79 -16.47 -21.42
CA SER A 391 -17.51 -15.33 -22.01
C SER A 391 -16.85 -14.76 -23.28
N GLN A 392 -15.60 -15.11 -23.55
CA GLN A 392 -14.82 -14.67 -24.72
C GLN A 392 -14.81 -15.73 -25.86
N LEU A 393 -15.42 -16.92 -25.65
CA LEU A 393 -15.57 -17.90 -26.70
C LEU A 393 -16.50 -17.38 -27.81
N ALA A 394 -16.19 -17.71 -29.06
CA ALA A 394 -17.01 -17.36 -30.22
C ALA A 394 -18.35 -18.11 -30.24
N VAL A 395 -18.63 -18.96 -29.26
CA VAL A 395 -19.90 -19.67 -29.04
C VAL A 395 -20.35 -19.49 -27.59
N ASN A 396 -21.65 -19.56 -27.38
CA ASN A 396 -22.24 -19.49 -26.06
C ASN A 396 -23.19 -20.67 -25.83
N GLY A 397 -23.83 -20.76 -24.65
CA GLY A 397 -24.71 -21.88 -24.32
C GLY A 397 -25.91 -22.01 -25.25
N ARG A 398 -26.43 -20.92 -25.85
CA ARG A 398 -27.55 -20.99 -26.83
C ARG A 398 -27.09 -21.61 -28.15
N ASP A 399 -25.89 -21.29 -28.58
CA ASP A 399 -25.31 -21.85 -29.81
C ASP A 399 -25.12 -23.36 -29.68
N LEU A 400 -24.63 -23.83 -28.52
CA LEU A 400 -24.45 -25.24 -28.24
C LEU A 400 -25.78 -26.00 -28.13
N MET A 401 -26.80 -25.39 -27.53
CA MET A 401 -28.13 -25.96 -27.49
C MET A 401 -28.76 -26.09 -28.90
N ALA A 402 -28.57 -25.09 -29.75
CA ALA A 402 -28.99 -25.12 -31.14
C ALA A 402 -28.25 -26.19 -31.95
N ALA A 403 -27.03 -26.56 -31.55
CA ALA A 403 -26.27 -27.67 -32.12
C ALA A 403 -26.60 -29.04 -31.51
N GLY A 404 -27.65 -29.14 -30.66
CA GLY A 404 -28.17 -30.40 -30.14
C GLY A 404 -27.63 -30.82 -28.76
N ILE A 405 -26.84 -29.97 -28.08
CA ILE A 405 -26.35 -30.26 -26.73
C ILE A 405 -27.43 -29.90 -25.70
N PRO A 406 -27.90 -30.84 -24.86
CA PRO A 406 -29.00 -30.59 -23.95
C PRO A 406 -28.61 -29.56 -22.86
N ALA A 407 -29.61 -28.75 -22.43
CA ALA A 407 -29.45 -27.86 -21.31
C ALA A 407 -29.14 -28.63 -20.01
N GLY A 408 -28.19 -28.12 -19.23
CA GLY A 408 -27.85 -28.76 -17.96
C GLY A 408 -26.34 -28.67 -17.64
N PRO A 409 -25.87 -29.41 -16.62
CA PRO A 409 -24.45 -29.39 -16.20
C PRO A 409 -23.47 -29.80 -17.32
N GLY A 410 -23.94 -30.63 -18.30
CA GLY A 410 -23.14 -31.01 -19.47
C GLY A 410 -22.77 -29.84 -20.35
N LEU A 411 -23.68 -28.88 -20.55
CA LEU A 411 -23.45 -27.69 -21.37
C LEU A 411 -22.28 -26.83 -20.82
N ARG A 412 -22.25 -26.64 -19.51
CA ARG A 412 -21.16 -25.93 -18.84
C ARG A 412 -19.83 -26.66 -19.01
N ARG A 413 -19.81 -27.97 -18.80
CA ARG A 413 -18.58 -28.78 -18.97
C ARG A 413 -18.06 -28.70 -20.41
N THR A 414 -18.95 -28.73 -21.40
CA THR A 414 -18.54 -28.56 -22.80
C THR A 414 -17.91 -27.19 -23.05
N LEU A 415 -18.50 -26.11 -22.55
CA LEU A 415 -17.90 -24.76 -22.67
C LEU A 415 -16.54 -24.67 -22.00
N GLU A 416 -16.38 -25.26 -20.81
CA GLU A 416 -15.11 -25.31 -20.08
C GLU A 416 -14.06 -26.15 -20.84
N ALA A 417 -14.42 -27.25 -21.44
CA ALA A 417 -13.55 -28.09 -22.26
C ALA A 417 -13.13 -27.37 -23.55
N LEU A 418 -14.05 -26.69 -24.23
CA LEU A 418 -13.73 -25.85 -25.39
C LEU A 418 -12.78 -24.75 -25.04
N LEU A 419 -12.98 -24.05 -23.90
CA LEU A 419 -12.08 -23.03 -23.42
C LEU A 419 -10.69 -23.61 -23.16
N ASP A 420 -10.57 -24.75 -22.47
CA ASP A 420 -9.26 -25.37 -22.20
C ASP A 420 -8.52 -25.72 -23.50
N ALA A 421 -9.25 -26.24 -24.51
CA ALA A 421 -8.69 -26.53 -25.83
C ALA A 421 -8.21 -25.26 -26.57
N VAL A 422 -8.97 -24.15 -26.50
CA VAL A 422 -8.59 -22.86 -27.06
C VAL A 422 -7.39 -22.28 -26.32
N VAL A 423 -7.38 -22.33 -24.99
CA VAL A 423 -6.28 -21.85 -24.16
C VAL A 423 -4.98 -22.62 -24.45
N ARG A 424 -5.07 -23.91 -24.72
CA ARG A 424 -3.92 -24.76 -25.10
C ARG A 424 -3.52 -24.61 -26.58
N GLY A 425 -4.24 -23.81 -27.36
CA GLY A 425 -3.97 -23.65 -28.79
C GLY A 425 -4.34 -24.88 -29.65
N GLN A 426 -5.12 -25.81 -29.11
CA GLN A 426 -5.59 -27.00 -29.82
C GLN A 426 -6.78 -26.70 -30.73
N LEU A 427 -7.54 -25.65 -30.44
CA LEU A 427 -8.66 -25.16 -31.22
C LEU A 427 -8.54 -23.67 -31.47
N LEU A 428 -8.99 -23.24 -32.66
CA LEU A 428 -9.18 -21.81 -32.94
C LEU A 428 -10.46 -21.32 -32.28
N ASN A 429 -10.46 -20.10 -31.77
CA ASN A 429 -11.66 -19.48 -31.21
C ASN A 429 -12.58 -18.96 -32.33
N GLU A 430 -13.02 -19.84 -33.19
CA GLU A 430 -13.90 -19.56 -34.31
C GLU A 430 -15.20 -20.40 -34.14
N ARG A 431 -16.35 -19.77 -34.44
CA ARG A 431 -17.67 -20.36 -34.16
C ARG A 431 -17.81 -21.76 -34.73
N GLN A 432 -17.43 -21.99 -36.00
CA GLN A 432 -17.62 -23.29 -36.64
C GLN A 432 -16.69 -24.35 -36.03
N CYS A 433 -15.42 -24.03 -35.83
CA CYS A 433 -14.44 -24.92 -35.19
C CYS A 433 -14.91 -25.37 -33.80
N LEU A 434 -15.49 -24.45 -33.01
CA LEU A 434 -15.98 -24.75 -31.66
C LEU A 434 -17.25 -25.59 -31.68
N LEU A 435 -18.17 -25.38 -32.62
CA LEU A 435 -19.39 -26.20 -32.75
C LEU A 435 -19.06 -27.62 -33.16
N ASP A 436 -18.13 -27.79 -34.12
CA ASP A 436 -17.70 -29.13 -34.58
C ASP A 436 -17.05 -29.94 -33.46
N ALA A 437 -16.16 -29.26 -32.67
CA ALA A 437 -15.52 -29.87 -31.50
C ALA A 437 -16.50 -30.17 -30.37
N ALA A 438 -17.52 -29.34 -30.16
CA ALA A 438 -18.53 -29.55 -29.13
C ALA A 438 -19.33 -30.82 -29.33
N GLY A 439 -19.64 -31.16 -30.58
CA GLY A 439 -20.31 -32.42 -30.94
C GLY A 439 -19.50 -33.66 -30.53
N GLN A 440 -18.18 -33.61 -30.67
CA GLN A 440 -17.29 -34.72 -30.31
C GLN A 440 -17.12 -34.83 -28.76
N ILE A 441 -17.02 -33.69 -28.05
CA ILE A 441 -16.89 -33.66 -26.59
C ILE A 441 -18.18 -34.17 -25.91
N SER A 442 -19.37 -33.88 -26.46
CA SER A 442 -20.62 -34.29 -25.83
C SER A 442 -20.95 -35.77 -26.07
N ALA A 443 -20.28 -36.44 -27.01
CA ALA A 443 -20.43 -37.84 -27.31
C ALA A 443 -19.46 -38.75 -26.50
N SER A 444 -18.48 -38.14 -25.81
CA SER A 444 -17.53 -38.81 -24.94
C SER A 444 -17.95 -38.72 -23.47
#